data_f89d3a83c95b7be08136ff2f793be3dc
#
_entry.id   f89d3a83c95b7be08136ff2f793be3dc
#
_cell.length_a   1.000
_cell.length_b   1.000
_cell.length_c   1.000
_cell.angle_alpha   90.00
_cell.angle_beta   90.00
_cell.angle_gamma   90.00
#
_symmetry.space_group_name_H-M   'P 1'
#
loop_
_entity.id
_entity.type
_entity.pdbx_description
1 polymer ?
#
loop_
_entity_poly.entity_id
_entity_poly.type
_entity_poly.pdbx_seq_one_letter_code
_entity_poly.pdbx_strand_id
1 'polypeptide(L)'
;VFFSRGGRNFQKPPQGVQEVPKELNWNLWLAQVAWRGYHPDWINRIAWRETSIGELGNFGPHSANMAFMALNVKDLWDADQDGAAIRVESECSEVNHLSYPRWERIRWSIPARGTKRPVVFNWYHGHKPDYSPGTRNMLGELLLDHGATAEELEALLPHAGCLIVGSDGLLATNSHN
;
A
#
# COMPACT_ATOMS: atom_id res chain seq x y z
N VAL A 1 -4.05 6.04 -8.79
CA VAL A 1 -2.84 5.70 -8.02
C VAL A 1 -3.12 5.82 -6.54
N PHE A 2 -2.71 4.87 -5.74
CA PHE A 2 -2.76 4.97 -4.28
C PHE A 2 -1.40 4.56 -3.71
N PHE A 3 -1.03 5.12 -2.57
CA PHE A 3 0.34 5.00 -2.09
C PHE A 3 0.44 5.13 -0.57
N SER A 4 1.54 4.58 -0.03
CA SER A 4 2.05 4.87 1.30
C SER A 4 3.57 5.03 1.23
N ARG A 5 4.10 6.02 1.96
CA ARG A 5 5.56 6.20 2.06
C ARG A 5 6.25 5.16 2.94
N GLY A 6 5.47 4.28 3.52
CA GLY A 6 5.94 3.10 4.22
C GLY A 6 6.47 3.35 5.62
N GLY A 7 6.63 2.25 6.33
CA GLY A 7 7.24 2.16 7.64
C GLY A 7 8.56 1.41 7.61
N ARG A 8 9.02 0.98 8.78
CA ARG A 8 10.18 0.12 8.90
C ARG A 8 9.86 -1.28 8.41
N ASN A 9 10.52 -1.73 7.36
CA ASN A 9 10.49 -3.10 6.92
C ASN A 9 11.81 -3.77 7.25
N PHE A 10 11.76 -4.71 8.17
CA PHE A 10 12.91 -5.49 8.59
C PHE A 10 13.16 -6.63 7.59
N GLN A 11 14.42 -6.88 7.27
CA GLN A 11 14.80 -7.97 6.36
C GLN A 11 15.41 -9.16 7.11
N LYS A 12 15.74 -8.96 8.37
CA LYS A 12 16.37 -9.97 9.24
C LYS A 12 15.67 -9.99 10.59
N PRO A 13 15.63 -11.16 11.25
CA PRO A 13 15.09 -11.24 12.60
C PRO A 13 15.80 -10.28 13.55
N PRO A 14 15.09 -9.73 14.53
CA PRO A 14 15.72 -9.01 15.63
C PRO A 14 16.79 -9.85 16.32
N GLN A 15 17.83 -9.20 16.76
CA GLN A 15 18.92 -9.86 17.49
C GLN A 15 18.70 -9.75 19.00
N GLY A 16 18.87 -10.88 19.68
CA GLY A 16 18.72 -10.97 21.13
C GLY A 16 17.27 -11.11 21.61
N VAL A 17 17.15 -11.25 22.91
CA VAL A 17 15.86 -11.37 23.61
C VAL A 17 15.84 -10.28 24.67
N GLN A 18 14.72 -9.62 24.83
CA GLN A 18 14.52 -8.59 25.85
C GLN A 18 13.46 -9.03 26.85
N GLU A 19 13.40 -8.33 27.98
CA GLU A 19 12.36 -8.55 28.99
C GLU A 19 10.99 -8.14 28.41
N VAL A 20 10.00 -9.00 28.63
CA VAL A 20 8.61 -8.71 28.20
C VAL A 20 8.05 -7.59 29.07
N PRO A 21 7.50 -6.51 28.50
CA PRO A 21 6.80 -5.50 29.28
C PRO A 21 5.71 -6.12 30.16
N LYS A 22 5.53 -5.61 31.38
CA LYS A 22 4.58 -6.16 32.36
C LYS A 22 3.14 -6.17 31.88
N GLU A 23 2.79 -5.21 31.02
CA GLU A 23 1.46 -5.03 30.45
C GLU A 23 1.19 -5.93 29.24
N LEU A 24 2.24 -6.63 28.74
CA LEU A 24 2.15 -7.45 27.53
C LEU A 24 2.11 -8.93 27.87
N ASN A 25 1.03 -9.60 27.52
CA ASN A 25 1.03 -11.06 27.51
C ASN A 25 1.63 -11.55 26.18
N TRP A 26 2.94 -11.82 26.18
CA TRP A 26 3.67 -12.21 24.98
C TRP A 26 3.16 -13.49 24.32
N ASN A 27 2.79 -14.49 25.11
CA ASN A 27 2.24 -15.73 24.58
C ASN A 27 0.89 -15.51 23.88
N LEU A 28 0.05 -14.68 24.47
CA LEU A 28 -1.24 -14.33 23.86
C LEU A 28 -1.05 -13.50 22.59
N TRP A 29 -0.07 -12.60 22.59
CA TRP A 29 0.26 -11.79 21.39
C TRP A 29 0.77 -12.67 20.24
N LEU A 30 1.61 -13.65 20.51
CA LEU A 30 2.08 -14.61 19.49
C LEU A 30 0.94 -15.45 18.92
N ALA A 31 -0.13 -15.66 19.67
CA ALA A 31 -1.28 -16.46 19.24
C ALA A 31 -0.86 -17.83 18.69
N GLN A 32 -1.02 -18.05 17.40
CA GLN A 32 -0.69 -19.31 16.72
C GLN A 32 0.73 -19.35 16.10
N VAL A 33 1.49 -18.27 16.23
CA VAL A 33 2.87 -18.21 15.71
C VAL A 33 3.80 -18.99 16.62
N ALA A 34 4.80 -19.64 16.06
CA ALA A 34 5.79 -20.38 16.85
C ALA A 34 6.43 -19.48 17.92
N TRP A 35 6.56 -20.06 19.11
CA TRP A 35 7.13 -19.34 20.26
C TRP A 35 8.54 -18.83 19.96
N ARG A 36 8.80 -17.58 20.37
CA ARG A 36 10.11 -16.91 20.26
C ARG A 36 10.32 -15.94 21.40
N GLY A 37 11.58 -15.66 21.73
CA GLY A 37 11.92 -14.65 22.73
C GLY A 37 11.41 -13.28 22.31
N TYR A 38 10.98 -12.49 23.28
CA TYR A 38 10.48 -11.15 23.03
C TYR A 38 11.57 -10.21 22.52
N HIS A 39 11.23 -9.42 21.55
CA HIS A 39 11.96 -8.23 21.11
C HIS A 39 10.92 -7.22 20.57
N PRO A 40 11.03 -5.90 20.87
CA PRO A 40 10.04 -4.91 20.43
C PRO A 40 9.89 -4.83 18.93
N ASP A 41 10.92 -5.12 18.16
CA ASP A 41 10.84 -5.12 16.70
C ASP A 41 9.94 -6.23 16.14
N TRP A 42 9.61 -7.28 16.90
CA TRP A 42 8.58 -8.24 16.50
C TRP A 42 7.19 -7.62 16.47
N ILE A 43 6.95 -6.60 17.31
CA ILE A 43 5.68 -5.88 17.34
C ILE A 43 5.65 -4.81 16.25
N ASN A 44 5.67 -5.26 15.02
CA ASN A 44 5.54 -4.39 13.85
C ASN A 44 4.39 -4.85 12.97
N ARG A 45 3.36 -4.02 12.85
CA ARG A 45 2.10 -4.35 12.18
C ARG A 45 2.19 -4.48 10.64
N ILE A 46 3.36 -4.21 10.05
CA ILE A 46 3.52 -4.22 8.59
C ILE A 46 4.74 -5.02 8.11
N ALA A 47 5.63 -5.43 9.01
CA ALA A 47 6.90 -6.01 8.60
C ALA A 47 6.88 -7.54 8.45
N TRP A 48 6.33 -8.25 9.41
CA TRP A 48 6.50 -9.69 9.53
C TRP A 48 5.33 -10.47 8.96
N ARG A 49 5.60 -11.42 8.07
CA ARG A 49 4.56 -12.20 7.38
C ARG A 49 3.69 -13.03 8.31
N GLU A 50 4.26 -13.50 9.42
CA GLU A 50 3.54 -14.34 10.38
C GLU A 50 2.57 -13.57 11.29
N THR A 51 2.84 -12.29 11.50
CA THR A 51 2.11 -11.47 12.50
C THR A 51 1.49 -10.21 11.91
N SER A 52 1.63 -9.98 10.61
CA SER A 52 1.12 -8.78 9.96
C SER A 52 0.60 -9.04 8.56
N ILE A 53 0.03 -8.02 7.95
CA ILE A 53 -0.57 -8.06 6.61
C ILE A 53 0.18 -7.20 5.60
N GLY A 54 1.36 -6.70 5.96
CA GLY A 54 2.16 -5.82 5.12
C GLY A 54 1.58 -4.42 4.98
N GLU A 55 2.31 -3.57 4.28
CA GLU A 55 1.87 -2.19 4.07
C GLU A 55 0.65 -2.10 3.16
N LEU A 56 0.59 -2.89 2.11
CA LEU A 56 -0.59 -2.95 1.26
C LEU A 56 -1.83 -3.36 2.04
N GLY A 57 -1.73 -4.41 2.87
CA GLY A 57 -2.87 -4.86 3.68
C GLY A 57 -3.29 -3.83 4.73
N ASN A 58 -2.33 -3.09 5.29
CA ASN A 58 -2.58 -2.08 6.31
C ASN A 58 -3.10 -0.76 5.73
N PHE A 59 -2.39 -0.15 4.77
CA PHE A 59 -2.74 1.16 4.20
C PHE A 59 -3.49 1.10 2.88
N GLY A 60 -3.37 0.01 2.14
CA GLY A 60 -4.06 -0.12 0.86
C GLY A 60 -5.58 0.10 0.96
N PRO A 61 -6.30 -0.52 1.91
CA PRO A 61 -7.72 -0.29 2.08
C PRO A 61 -8.06 1.18 2.36
N HIS A 62 -7.28 1.87 3.19
CA HIS A 62 -7.47 3.29 3.49
C HIS A 62 -7.26 4.16 2.24
N SER A 63 -6.16 3.93 1.53
CA SER A 63 -5.78 4.77 0.39
C SER A 63 -6.61 4.48 -0.86
N ALA A 64 -7.01 3.22 -1.09
CA ALA A 64 -7.72 2.81 -2.30
C ALA A 64 -9.25 2.96 -2.19
N ASN A 65 -9.81 3.02 -0.99
CA ASN A 65 -11.25 2.95 -0.75
C ASN A 65 -12.04 3.97 -1.57
N MET A 66 -11.59 5.22 -1.59
CA MET A 66 -12.26 6.28 -2.35
C MET A 66 -12.29 5.97 -3.86
N ALA A 67 -11.14 5.59 -4.42
CA ALA A 67 -11.07 5.24 -5.84
C ALA A 67 -11.90 3.99 -6.16
N PHE A 68 -11.85 3.00 -5.28
CA PHE A 68 -12.64 1.78 -5.42
C PHE A 68 -14.15 2.07 -5.48
N MET A 69 -14.63 2.93 -4.60
CA MET A 69 -16.02 3.35 -4.55
C MET A 69 -16.39 4.27 -5.72
N ALA A 70 -15.60 5.32 -5.96
CA ALA A 70 -15.87 6.30 -7.01
C ALA A 70 -15.88 5.71 -8.42
N LEU A 71 -15.02 4.72 -8.66
CA LEU A 71 -14.90 4.05 -9.95
C LEU A 71 -15.78 2.78 -10.05
N ASN A 72 -16.61 2.51 -9.04
CA ASN A 72 -17.52 1.37 -9.00
C ASN A 72 -16.83 0.03 -9.32
N VAL A 73 -15.67 -0.21 -8.71
CA VAL A 73 -14.89 -1.45 -8.97
C VAL A 73 -15.65 -2.69 -8.49
N LYS A 74 -16.49 -2.55 -7.46
CA LYS A 74 -17.34 -3.61 -6.94
C LYS A 74 -18.28 -4.21 -8.01
N ASP A 75 -18.64 -3.46 -9.05
CA ASP A 75 -19.51 -3.93 -10.13
C ASP A 75 -18.95 -5.17 -10.86
N LEU A 76 -17.65 -5.48 -10.69
CA LEU A 76 -17.07 -6.74 -11.18
C LEU A 76 -17.62 -7.98 -10.48
N TRP A 77 -18.01 -7.84 -9.20
CA TRP A 77 -18.58 -8.95 -8.42
C TRP A 77 -20.09 -9.03 -8.52
N ASP A 78 -20.73 -7.90 -8.83
CA ASP A 78 -22.19 -7.84 -8.96
C ASP A 78 -22.65 -8.24 -10.37
N ALA A 79 -21.78 -8.14 -11.36
CA ALA A 79 -22.06 -8.56 -12.72
C ALA A 79 -21.67 -10.03 -12.89
N ASP A 80 -22.62 -10.83 -13.37
CA ASP A 80 -22.37 -12.19 -13.86
C ASP A 80 -21.52 -12.12 -15.14
N GLN A 81 -20.27 -11.71 -14.97
CA GLN A 81 -19.30 -11.52 -16.05
C GLN A 81 -18.44 -12.77 -16.17
N ASP A 82 -18.95 -13.77 -16.83
CA ASP A 82 -18.19 -14.94 -17.22
C ASP A 82 -16.90 -14.53 -17.92
N GLY A 83 -15.77 -14.87 -17.30
CA GLY A 83 -14.43 -14.64 -17.83
C GLY A 83 -13.80 -13.27 -17.58
N ALA A 84 -14.44 -12.37 -16.84
CA ALA A 84 -13.80 -11.11 -16.45
C ALA A 84 -12.71 -11.37 -15.40
N ALA A 85 -11.45 -11.13 -15.76
CA ALA A 85 -10.30 -11.29 -14.88
C ALA A 85 -9.59 -9.97 -14.63
N ILE A 86 -9.18 -9.72 -13.38
CA ILE A 86 -8.26 -8.65 -13.04
C ILE A 86 -6.84 -9.16 -13.28
N ARG A 87 -6.10 -8.51 -14.16
CA ARG A 87 -4.67 -8.77 -14.31
C ARG A 87 -3.91 -8.03 -13.23
N VAL A 88 -3.04 -8.75 -12.52
CA VAL A 88 -2.16 -8.18 -11.49
C VAL A 88 -0.70 -8.36 -11.90
N GLU A 89 0.05 -7.27 -11.86
CA GLU A 89 1.48 -7.24 -12.11
C GLU A 89 2.16 -6.63 -10.89
N SER A 90 3.27 -7.21 -10.42
CA SER A 90 3.98 -6.71 -9.25
C SER A 90 5.48 -6.67 -9.46
N GLU A 91 6.10 -5.65 -8.88
CA GLU A 91 7.54 -5.46 -8.77
C GLU A 91 7.85 -5.09 -7.32
N CYS A 92 8.87 -5.67 -6.73
CA CYS A 92 9.22 -5.39 -5.34
C CYS A 92 10.73 -5.58 -5.07
N SER A 93 11.15 -5.15 -3.89
CA SER A 93 12.49 -5.49 -3.36
C SER A 93 12.62 -6.99 -3.11
N GLU A 94 13.77 -7.41 -2.61
CA GLU A 94 14.01 -8.81 -2.25
C GLU A 94 12.86 -9.45 -1.51
N VAL A 95 12.45 -10.62 -1.99
CA VAL A 95 11.39 -11.42 -1.36
C VAL A 95 12.03 -12.48 -0.48
N ASN A 96 11.57 -12.57 0.77
CA ASN A 96 11.93 -13.65 1.69
C ASN A 96 10.68 -14.18 2.41
N HIS A 97 10.83 -15.29 3.13
CA HIS A 97 9.72 -15.92 3.84
C HIS A 97 9.38 -15.26 5.18
N LEU A 98 10.23 -14.37 5.69
CA LEU A 98 10.12 -13.78 7.02
C LEU A 98 9.38 -12.44 7.03
N SER A 99 9.72 -11.56 6.08
CA SER A 99 9.23 -10.17 6.06
C SER A 99 8.62 -9.79 4.71
N TYR A 100 7.81 -8.74 4.75
CA TYR A 100 7.32 -8.08 3.55
C TYR A 100 8.43 -7.26 2.87
N PRO A 101 8.30 -6.98 1.56
CA PRO A 101 9.27 -6.16 0.82
C PRO A 101 9.45 -4.77 1.42
N ARG A 102 10.64 -4.20 1.26
CA ARG A 102 10.94 -2.80 1.66
C ARG A 102 10.27 -1.78 0.76
N TRP A 103 10.08 -2.14 -0.49
CA TRP A 103 9.31 -1.38 -1.45
C TRP A 103 8.56 -2.34 -2.36
N GLU A 104 7.41 -1.90 -2.84
CA GLU A 104 6.59 -2.64 -3.79
C GLU A 104 5.83 -1.70 -4.70
N ARG A 105 5.61 -2.16 -5.91
CA ARG A 105 4.77 -1.55 -6.91
C ARG A 105 3.86 -2.60 -7.48
N ILE A 106 2.56 -2.37 -7.40
CA ILE A 106 1.57 -3.32 -7.89
C ILE A 106 0.60 -2.60 -8.82
N ARG A 107 0.29 -3.24 -9.92
CA ARG A 107 -0.65 -2.74 -10.92
C ARG A 107 -1.79 -3.73 -11.11
N TRP A 108 -3.00 -3.25 -10.98
CA TRP A 108 -4.22 -4.00 -11.31
C TRP A 108 -4.83 -3.39 -12.57
N SER A 109 -4.97 -4.20 -13.61
CA SER A 109 -5.73 -3.86 -14.81
C SER A 109 -7.15 -4.42 -14.63
N ILE A 110 -8.09 -3.53 -14.40
CA ILE A 110 -9.49 -3.85 -14.13
C ILE A 110 -10.26 -3.69 -15.42
N PRO A 111 -10.98 -4.74 -15.89
CA PRO A 111 -11.70 -4.69 -17.14
C PRO A 111 -12.89 -3.73 -17.12
N ALA A 112 -13.51 -3.53 -18.25
CA ALA A 112 -14.76 -2.78 -18.37
C ALA A 112 -15.86 -3.45 -17.52
N ARG A 113 -16.78 -2.66 -16.96
CA ARG A 113 -17.86 -3.09 -16.10
C ARG A 113 -19.16 -2.44 -16.57
N GLY A 114 -19.97 -3.18 -17.33
CA GLY A 114 -21.13 -2.61 -17.98
C GLY A 114 -20.76 -1.42 -18.86
N THR A 115 -21.28 -0.24 -18.56
CA THR A 115 -20.94 1.02 -19.28
C THR A 115 -19.66 1.70 -18.78
N LYS A 116 -19.02 1.18 -17.74
CA LYS A 116 -17.82 1.74 -17.14
C LYS A 116 -16.58 1.30 -17.92
N ARG A 117 -15.71 2.24 -18.22
CA ARG A 117 -14.44 1.97 -18.94
C ARG A 117 -13.49 1.11 -18.07
N PRO A 118 -12.54 0.41 -18.71
CA PRO A 118 -11.43 -0.21 -17.97
C PRO A 118 -10.69 0.85 -17.15
N VAL A 119 -10.14 0.41 -16.01
CA VAL A 119 -9.37 1.27 -15.13
C VAL A 119 -8.10 0.57 -14.65
N VAL A 120 -7.05 1.34 -14.42
CA VAL A 120 -5.80 0.82 -13.87
C VAL A 120 -5.61 1.38 -12.47
N PHE A 121 -5.44 0.47 -11.50
CA PHE A 121 -5.01 0.81 -10.16
C PHE A 121 -3.51 0.57 -10.05
N ASN A 122 -2.80 1.52 -9.44
CA ASN A 122 -1.39 1.38 -9.14
C ASN A 122 -1.17 1.65 -7.66
N TRP A 123 -0.51 0.71 -6.98
CA TRP A 123 -0.01 0.85 -5.61
C TRP A 123 1.47 1.11 -5.61
N TYR A 124 1.89 2.02 -4.76
CA TYR A 124 3.30 2.33 -4.51
C TYR A 124 3.56 2.37 -3.02
N HIS A 125 4.56 1.62 -2.59
CA HIS A 125 5.03 1.60 -1.22
C HIS A 125 6.56 1.65 -1.17
N GLY A 126 7.09 2.42 -0.22
CA GLY A 126 8.52 2.53 0.02
C GLY A 126 9.30 3.26 -1.07
N HIS A 127 10.62 3.13 -1.05
CA HIS A 127 11.53 3.75 -2.00
C HIS A 127 12.30 2.68 -2.77
N LYS A 128 12.05 2.58 -4.05
CA LYS A 128 12.94 1.89 -4.98
C LYS A 128 14.22 2.72 -5.14
N PRO A 129 15.44 2.14 -5.06
CA PRO A 129 16.68 2.89 -5.19
C PRO A 129 16.80 3.73 -6.47
N ASP A 130 16.24 3.24 -7.57
CA ASP A 130 16.25 3.92 -8.88
C ASP A 130 15.13 4.96 -9.02
N TYR A 131 14.20 4.99 -8.09
CA TYR A 131 13.19 6.02 -7.96
C TYR A 131 13.73 7.14 -7.09
N SER A 132 14.64 7.91 -7.61
CA SER A 132 15.00 9.17 -7.00
C SER A 132 14.29 10.29 -7.76
N PRO A 133 13.48 10.98 -7.07
CA PRO A 133 13.19 11.07 -5.66
C PRO A 133 11.90 10.33 -5.22
N GLY A 134 11.75 9.09 -5.59
CA GLY A 134 10.72 8.20 -5.10
C GLY A 134 9.33 8.44 -5.68
N THR A 135 8.38 7.66 -5.21
CA THR A 135 6.96 7.72 -5.58
C THR A 135 6.38 9.13 -5.49
N ARG A 136 6.85 9.92 -4.51
CA ARG A 136 6.37 11.29 -4.32
C ARG A 136 6.68 12.19 -5.50
N ASN A 137 7.86 12.08 -6.13
CA ASN A 137 8.21 12.94 -7.26
C ASN A 137 7.42 12.59 -8.51
N MET A 138 7.22 11.32 -8.79
CA MET A 138 6.39 10.91 -9.91
C MET A 138 4.94 11.42 -9.74
N LEU A 139 4.40 11.36 -8.52
CA LEU A 139 3.09 11.90 -8.20
C LEU A 139 3.08 13.42 -8.24
N GLY A 140 4.17 14.04 -7.78
CA GLY A 140 4.37 15.50 -7.86
C GLY A 140 4.44 15.99 -9.30
N GLU A 141 5.21 15.35 -10.15
CA GLU A 141 5.28 15.65 -11.58
C GLU A 141 3.88 15.54 -12.20
N LEU A 142 3.15 14.48 -11.90
CA LEU A 142 1.80 14.28 -12.41
C LEU A 142 0.84 15.39 -11.95
N LEU A 143 0.94 15.84 -10.70
CA LEU A 143 0.14 16.96 -10.18
C LEU A 143 0.51 18.28 -10.85
N LEU A 144 1.80 18.54 -11.06
CA LEU A 144 2.28 19.75 -11.75
C LEU A 144 1.80 19.78 -13.22
N ASP A 145 1.86 18.67 -13.93
CA ASP A 145 1.36 18.52 -15.29
C ASP A 145 -0.15 18.80 -15.40
N HIS A 146 -0.88 18.62 -14.30
CA HIS A 146 -2.31 18.90 -14.19
C HIS A 146 -2.62 20.24 -13.51
N GLY A 147 -1.64 21.13 -13.41
CA GLY A 147 -1.82 22.51 -13.00
C GLY A 147 -1.68 22.80 -11.51
N ALA A 148 -1.26 21.83 -10.69
CA ALA A 148 -0.91 22.11 -9.29
C ALA A 148 0.34 22.99 -9.21
N THR A 149 0.41 23.86 -8.21
CA THR A 149 1.62 24.64 -7.93
C THR A 149 2.60 23.87 -7.05
N ALA A 150 3.87 24.28 -7.03
CA ALA A 150 4.88 23.69 -6.17
C ALA A 150 4.52 23.80 -4.67
N GLU A 151 3.82 24.87 -4.28
CA GLU A 151 3.36 25.10 -2.91
C GLU A 151 2.24 24.12 -2.51
N GLU A 152 1.35 23.81 -3.45
CA GLU A 152 0.26 22.86 -3.23
C GLU A 152 0.73 21.41 -3.12
N LEU A 153 1.89 21.07 -3.70
CA LEU A 153 2.39 19.70 -3.69
C LEU A 153 2.58 19.13 -2.29
N GLU A 154 3.03 19.93 -1.34
CA GLU A 154 3.26 19.47 0.03
C GLU A 154 1.95 19.13 0.74
N ALA A 155 0.90 19.89 0.46
CA ALA A 155 -0.44 19.66 0.99
C ALA A 155 -1.16 18.51 0.27
N LEU A 156 -0.97 18.39 -1.06
CA LEU A 156 -1.64 17.39 -1.89
C LEU A 156 -0.99 16.01 -1.84
N LEU A 157 0.29 15.92 -1.44
CA LEU A 157 1.04 14.67 -1.35
C LEU A 157 1.33 14.28 0.11
N PRO A 158 0.34 13.82 0.85
CA PRO A 158 0.50 13.39 2.23
C PRO A 158 1.38 12.13 2.34
N HIS A 159 1.55 11.63 3.56
CA HIS A 159 2.30 10.40 3.82
C HIS A 159 1.68 9.16 3.14
N ALA A 160 0.36 9.12 3.06
CA ALA A 160 -0.39 8.11 2.33
C ALA A 160 -1.62 8.75 1.70
N GLY A 161 -2.05 8.26 0.56
CA GLY A 161 -3.19 8.85 -0.13
C GLY A 161 -3.53 8.17 -1.44
N CYS A 162 -4.45 8.81 -2.14
CA CYS A 162 -4.94 8.38 -3.44
C CYS A 162 -4.95 9.54 -4.44
N LEU A 163 -4.61 9.22 -5.68
CA LEU A 163 -4.65 10.11 -6.82
C LEU A 163 -5.48 9.45 -7.93
N ILE A 164 -6.57 10.06 -8.32
CA ILE A 164 -7.41 9.63 -9.43
C ILE A 164 -7.13 10.56 -10.61
N VAL A 165 -6.73 9.97 -11.73
CA VAL A 165 -6.42 10.69 -12.98
C VAL A 165 -7.50 10.38 -13.98
N GLY A 166 -8.21 11.38 -14.44
CA GLY A 166 -9.20 11.32 -15.50
C GLY A 166 -8.77 12.08 -16.75
N SER A 167 -9.58 12.04 -17.80
CA SER A 167 -9.37 12.84 -19.03
C SER A 167 -9.49 14.35 -18.80
N ASP A 168 -10.32 14.76 -17.85
CA ASP A 168 -10.72 16.15 -17.66
C ASP A 168 -10.15 16.76 -16.36
N GLY A 169 -9.33 15.99 -15.64
CA GLY A 169 -8.74 16.48 -14.41
C GLY A 169 -8.20 15.39 -13.50
N LEU A 170 -7.80 15.84 -12.31
CA LEU A 170 -7.13 15.04 -11.32
C LEU A 170 -7.74 15.32 -9.95
N LEU A 171 -7.93 14.26 -9.16
CA LEU A 171 -8.41 14.35 -7.79
C LEU A 171 -7.37 13.70 -6.87
N ALA A 172 -6.87 14.47 -5.92
CA ALA A 172 -5.97 14.00 -4.88
C ALA A 172 -6.67 13.98 -3.53
N THR A 173 -6.40 12.96 -2.72
CA THR A 173 -6.92 12.85 -1.36
C THR A 173 -5.92 12.14 -0.46
N ASN A 174 -5.91 12.49 0.82
CA ASN A 174 -5.19 11.71 1.81
C ASN A 174 -6.01 10.48 2.22
N SER A 175 -5.38 9.54 2.94
CA SER A 175 -6.01 8.28 3.34
C SER A 175 -6.79 8.36 4.66
N HIS A 176 -6.86 9.52 5.30
CA HIS A 176 -7.37 9.67 6.66
C HIS A 176 -8.52 10.68 6.81
N ASN A 177 -8.87 11.42 5.77
CA ASN A 177 -9.94 12.41 5.78
C ASN A 177 -10.93 12.16 4.66
#